data_7e2bcc5f400593d3ddd05bc64f5583c2
#
_entry.id   7e2bcc5f400593d3ddd05bc64f5583c2
#
_cell.length_a   1.000
_cell.length_b   1.000
_cell.length_c   1.000
_cell.angle_alpha   90.00
_cell.angle_beta   90.00
_cell.angle_gamma   90.00
#
_symmetry.space_group_name_H-M   'P 1'
#
loop_
_entity.id
_entity.type
_entity.pdbx_description
1 polymer ?
#
loop_
_entity_poly.entity_id
_entity_poly.type
_entity_poly.pdbx_seq_one_letter_code
_entity_poly.pdbx_strand_id
1 'polypeptide(L)'
;SAASDVYKRQVIKRMMSGTWMIITRKEPVDGHDVVTTIDVDYQDIVQHALKKQMEKSEATHGTAILMEVKTGDIKAIANLARKDGVYIENQNFAISGAGEPGSVIKAATMIALLEDGCVTPYDTIDLGTSGRYKFYDRYLTESHDGLGKVTVKQIMEKSSNGIAKLVYDHYKDRPEKFVNRWYAMGLDKKTGICLPGEIEPYIKYPKDKSWSGISLPWMSIGYELKVTPLQILAFYNAIANDGQRMRPRLVKEIRNRGEVVESFEPEEVGGRICSRKTLNEVKDMLEGVVENGTARNLSLIHISEPTRL
;
A
#
# COMPACT_ATOMS: atom_id res chain seq x y z
N SER A 1 16.07 -13.17 -14.20
CA SER A 1 14.75 -13.61 -14.63
C SER A 1 14.76 -15.13 -14.78
N ALA A 2 13.78 -15.82 -14.21
CA ALA A 2 13.67 -17.30 -14.26
C ALA A 2 13.56 -17.88 -15.69
N ALA A 3 13.33 -17.07 -16.69
CA ALA A 3 13.23 -17.47 -18.09
C ALA A 3 14.57 -17.84 -18.72
N SER A 4 15.70 -17.37 -18.18
CA SER A 4 17.02 -17.61 -18.79
C SER A 4 17.56 -19.02 -18.58
N ASP A 5 17.08 -19.78 -17.62
CA ASP A 5 17.60 -21.11 -17.31
C ASP A 5 16.92 -22.26 -18.07
N VAL A 6 15.76 -22.00 -18.67
CA VAL A 6 14.99 -23.01 -19.42
C VAL A 6 15.63 -23.33 -20.78
N TYR A 7 16.44 -22.43 -21.32
CA TYR A 7 17.02 -22.54 -22.66
C TYR A 7 18.42 -23.16 -22.72
N LYS A 8 18.98 -23.60 -21.58
CA LYS A 8 20.31 -24.19 -21.59
C LYS A 8 20.25 -25.66 -21.98
N ARG A 9 20.74 -25.95 -23.17
CA ARG A 9 20.98 -27.31 -23.64
C ARG A 9 21.97 -27.99 -22.71
N GLN A 10 21.52 -29.01 -21.97
CA GLN A 10 22.39 -29.82 -21.10
C GLN A 10 22.91 -31.01 -21.85
N VAL A 11 24.23 -31.07 -21.95
CA VAL A 11 24.94 -32.23 -22.56
C VAL A 11 25.83 -32.83 -21.51
N ILE A 12 25.54 -34.06 -21.11
CA ILE A 12 26.41 -34.81 -20.22
C ILE A 12 27.37 -35.65 -21.12
N LYS A 13 28.67 -35.38 -20.96
CA LYS A 13 29.73 -36.11 -21.67
C LYS A 13 30.45 -36.99 -20.67
N ARG A 14 30.80 -38.19 -21.08
CA ARG A 14 31.66 -39.09 -20.34
C ARG A 14 32.85 -39.55 -21.20
N MET A 15 34.04 -39.57 -20.64
CA MET A 15 35.19 -40.08 -21.31
C MET A 15 35.13 -41.62 -21.24
N MET A 16 35.12 -42.29 -22.37
CA MET A 16 35.22 -43.74 -22.49
C MET A 16 36.33 -44.08 -23.48
N SER A 17 37.30 -44.90 -23.04
CA SER A 17 38.42 -45.36 -23.89
C SER A 17 39.16 -44.20 -24.59
N GLY A 18 39.41 -43.09 -23.90
CA GLY A 18 40.11 -41.91 -24.44
C GLY A 18 39.28 -41.00 -25.34
N THR A 19 38.01 -41.30 -25.55
CA THR A 19 37.10 -40.48 -26.37
C THR A 19 35.92 -39.93 -25.55
N TRP A 20 35.58 -38.67 -25.74
CA TRP A 20 34.40 -38.06 -25.11
C TRP A 20 33.14 -38.48 -25.86
N MET A 21 32.24 -39.18 -25.18
CA MET A 21 30.94 -39.56 -25.71
C MET A 21 29.82 -38.78 -25.02
N ILE A 22 28.80 -38.35 -25.78
CA ILE A 22 27.57 -37.78 -25.26
C ILE A 22 26.73 -38.95 -24.75
N ILE A 23 26.51 -39.01 -23.43
CA ILE A 23 25.71 -40.05 -22.79
C ILE A 23 24.25 -39.63 -22.70
N THR A 24 24.01 -38.35 -22.39
CA THR A 24 22.66 -37.80 -22.25
C THR A 24 22.63 -36.42 -22.85
N ARG A 25 21.59 -36.14 -23.63
CA ARG A 25 21.31 -34.84 -24.17
C ARG A 25 19.90 -34.48 -23.75
N LYS A 26 19.77 -33.43 -22.95
CA LYS A 26 18.48 -32.86 -22.63
C LYS A 26 18.23 -31.70 -23.57
N GLU A 27 17.24 -31.85 -24.44
CA GLU A 27 16.81 -30.75 -25.31
C GLU A 27 16.16 -29.66 -24.43
N PRO A 28 16.30 -28.38 -24.80
CA PRO A 28 15.56 -27.32 -24.17
C PRO A 28 14.05 -27.56 -24.37
N VAL A 29 13.30 -27.29 -23.30
CA VAL A 29 11.84 -27.29 -23.36
C VAL A 29 11.40 -25.84 -23.41
N ASP A 30 10.53 -25.49 -24.34
CA ASP A 30 9.93 -24.16 -24.42
C ASP A 30 9.18 -23.84 -23.12
N GLY A 31 9.36 -22.63 -22.63
CA GLY A 31 8.58 -22.13 -21.49
C GLY A 31 7.14 -21.84 -21.92
N HIS A 32 6.29 -21.65 -20.92
CA HIS A 32 4.93 -21.20 -21.14
C HIS A 32 4.89 -19.67 -21.28
N ASP A 33 3.92 -19.17 -22.04
CA ASP A 33 3.60 -17.74 -22.10
C ASP A 33 2.83 -17.34 -20.83
N VAL A 34 3.17 -16.19 -20.26
CA VAL A 34 2.48 -15.62 -19.10
C VAL A 34 1.69 -14.41 -19.54
N VAL A 35 0.37 -14.50 -19.48
CA VAL A 35 -0.54 -13.36 -19.72
C VAL A 35 -0.74 -12.60 -18.43
N THR A 36 -0.29 -11.36 -18.40
CA THR A 36 -0.37 -10.51 -17.22
C THR A 36 -1.62 -9.63 -17.24
N THR A 37 -1.89 -8.98 -16.09
CA THR A 37 -2.94 -7.97 -15.95
C THR A 37 -2.49 -6.58 -16.38
N ILE A 38 -1.17 -6.41 -16.62
CA ILE A 38 -0.57 -5.13 -17.01
C ILE A 38 -1.19 -4.65 -18.33
N ASP A 39 -1.57 -3.39 -18.34
CA ASP A 39 -1.99 -2.65 -19.50
C ASP A 39 -0.82 -1.75 -19.93
N VAL A 40 -0.40 -1.91 -21.19
CA VAL A 40 0.83 -1.25 -21.69
C VAL A 40 0.67 0.28 -21.68
N ASP A 41 -0.51 0.77 -22.07
CA ASP A 41 -0.77 2.21 -22.14
C ASP A 41 -0.76 2.83 -20.72
N TYR A 42 -1.40 2.17 -19.77
CA TYR A 42 -1.35 2.60 -18.38
C TYR A 42 0.06 2.49 -17.78
N GLN A 43 0.81 1.44 -18.11
CA GLN A 43 2.19 1.28 -17.64
C GLN A 43 3.06 2.45 -18.12
N ASP A 44 2.97 2.82 -19.39
CA ASP A 44 3.75 3.93 -19.96
C ASP A 44 3.38 5.26 -19.32
N ILE A 45 2.08 5.54 -19.15
CA ILE A 45 1.59 6.75 -18.49
C ILE A 45 2.11 6.85 -17.05
N VAL A 46 1.96 5.77 -16.28
CA VAL A 46 2.35 5.73 -14.86
C VAL A 46 3.85 5.87 -14.70
N GLN A 47 4.64 5.20 -15.52
CA GLN A 47 6.11 5.27 -15.49
C GLN A 47 6.62 6.67 -15.85
N HIS A 48 6.04 7.27 -16.90
CA HIS A 48 6.40 8.63 -17.30
C HIS A 48 6.04 9.65 -16.22
N ALA A 49 4.85 9.55 -15.63
CA ALA A 49 4.41 10.42 -14.55
C ALA A 49 5.30 10.29 -13.30
N LEU A 50 5.65 9.05 -12.91
CA LEU A 50 6.56 8.79 -11.81
C LEU A 50 7.92 9.43 -12.06
N LYS A 51 8.51 9.19 -13.24
CA LYS A 51 9.82 9.76 -13.60
C LYS A 51 9.82 11.29 -13.55
N LYS A 52 8.83 11.92 -14.16
CA LYS A 52 8.66 13.39 -14.15
C LYS A 52 8.56 13.95 -12.74
N GLN A 53 7.80 13.29 -11.86
CA GLN A 53 7.66 13.71 -10.46
C GLN A 53 8.97 13.52 -9.69
N MET A 54 9.69 12.42 -9.90
CA MET A 54 10.97 12.16 -9.25
C MET A 54 12.05 13.14 -9.69
N GLU A 55 12.09 13.51 -10.96
CA GLU A 55 12.99 14.55 -11.49
C GLU A 55 12.70 15.91 -10.82
N LYS A 56 11.41 16.28 -10.70
CA LYS A 56 10.97 17.52 -10.06
C LYS A 56 11.31 17.58 -8.56
N SER A 57 11.19 16.46 -7.85
CA SER A 57 11.41 16.38 -6.39
C SER A 57 12.82 15.94 -6.01
N GLU A 58 13.69 15.65 -7.01
CA GLU A 58 15.03 15.08 -6.81
C GLU A 58 15.04 13.81 -5.93
N ALA A 59 13.95 13.04 -6.00
CA ALA A 59 13.78 11.83 -5.17
C ALA A 59 14.83 10.76 -5.50
N THR A 60 15.30 10.05 -4.49
CA THR A 60 16.29 8.97 -4.66
C THR A 60 15.66 7.69 -5.20
N HIS A 61 14.42 7.42 -4.86
CA HIS A 61 13.63 6.30 -5.36
C HIS A 61 12.14 6.61 -5.26
N GLY A 62 11.33 5.89 -6.02
CA GLY A 62 9.89 6.03 -6.01
C GLY A 62 9.18 4.83 -6.63
N THR A 63 7.90 4.69 -6.32
CA THR A 63 7.01 3.70 -6.92
C THR A 63 5.65 4.30 -7.19
N ALA A 64 5.01 3.82 -8.24
CA ALA A 64 3.61 4.12 -8.55
C ALA A 64 2.91 2.84 -9.00
N ILE A 65 1.70 2.60 -8.49
CA ILE A 65 0.93 1.38 -8.75
C ILE A 65 -0.49 1.77 -9.11
N LEU A 66 -1.01 1.18 -10.18
CA LEU A 66 -2.42 1.30 -10.57
C LEU A 66 -3.09 -0.07 -10.43
N MET A 67 -4.16 -0.13 -9.63
CA MET A 67 -4.91 -1.35 -9.34
C MET A 67 -6.38 -1.15 -9.67
N GLU A 68 -6.98 -2.13 -10.33
CA GLU A 68 -8.42 -2.17 -10.57
C GLU A 68 -9.17 -2.56 -9.29
N VAL A 69 -10.16 -1.74 -8.91
CA VAL A 69 -10.82 -1.88 -7.61
C VAL A 69 -11.51 -3.23 -7.43
N LYS A 70 -12.28 -3.67 -8.44
CA LYS A 70 -13.15 -4.86 -8.33
C LYS A 70 -12.40 -6.18 -8.42
N THR A 71 -11.31 -6.22 -9.16
CA THR A 71 -10.59 -7.47 -9.47
C THR A 71 -9.28 -7.62 -8.71
N GLY A 72 -8.71 -6.51 -8.22
CA GLY A 72 -7.36 -6.49 -7.69
C GLY A 72 -6.27 -6.55 -8.75
N ASP A 73 -6.61 -6.43 -10.04
CA ASP A 73 -5.67 -6.48 -11.14
C ASP A 73 -4.69 -5.30 -11.09
N ILE A 74 -3.42 -5.60 -11.09
CA ILE A 74 -2.39 -4.60 -11.26
C ILE A 74 -2.31 -4.22 -12.73
N LYS A 75 -2.78 -3.02 -13.07
CA LYS A 75 -2.76 -2.48 -14.43
C LYS A 75 -1.44 -1.80 -14.77
N ALA A 76 -0.77 -1.25 -13.78
CA ALA A 76 0.58 -0.70 -13.90
C ALA A 76 1.34 -0.80 -12.58
N ILE A 77 2.65 -1.00 -12.67
CA ILE A 77 3.55 -0.99 -11.52
C ILE A 77 4.92 -0.46 -11.96
N ALA A 78 5.22 0.76 -11.58
CA ALA A 78 6.46 1.45 -11.94
C ALA A 78 7.34 1.64 -10.69
N ASN A 79 8.63 1.37 -10.84
CA ASN A 79 9.62 1.48 -9.78
C ASN A 79 10.89 2.11 -10.35
N LEU A 80 11.33 3.22 -9.80
CA LEU A 80 12.53 3.92 -10.25
C LEU A 80 13.46 4.22 -9.07
N ALA A 81 14.76 4.12 -9.30
CA ALA A 81 15.80 4.57 -8.39
C ALA A 81 16.83 5.43 -9.12
N ARG A 82 17.34 6.46 -8.44
CA ARG A 82 18.40 7.32 -8.97
C ARG A 82 19.76 6.65 -8.78
N LYS A 83 20.48 6.40 -9.88
CA LYS A 83 21.83 5.87 -9.90
C LYS A 83 22.66 6.70 -10.87
N ASP A 84 23.76 7.24 -10.39
CA ASP A 84 24.69 8.06 -11.20
C ASP A 84 23.99 9.21 -11.97
N GLY A 85 22.98 9.82 -11.33
CA GLY A 85 22.20 10.92 -11.91
C GLY A 85 21.06 10.50 -12.84
N VAL A 86 20.91 9.21 -13.14
CA VAL A 86 19.89 8.66 -14.03
C VAL A 86 18.88 7.82 -13.23
N TYR A 87 17.61 7.86 -13.62
CA TYR A 87 16.57 7.00 -13.05
C TYR A 87 16.49 5.69 -13.80
N ILE A 88 16.66 4.58 -13.06
CA ILE A 88 16.65 3.22 -13.60
C ILE A 88 15.69 2.32 -12.81
N GLU A 89 15.22 1.25 -13.43
CA GLU A 89 14.49 0.17 -12.78
C GLU A 89 15.50 -0.86 -12.23
N ASN A 90 15.61 -0.97 -10.91
CA ASN A 90 16.54 -1.92 -10.29
C ASN A 90 15.95 -2.71 -9.12
N GLN A 91 14.88 -2.22 -8.53
CA GLN A 91 14.24 -2.83 -7.38
C GLN A 91 12.74 -2.58 -7.40
N ASN A 92 11.95 -3.57 -7.01
CA ASN A 92 10.50 -3.41 -6.87
C ASN A 92 10.15 -2.83 -5.50
N PHE A 93 10.20 -1.49 -5.37
CA PHE A 93 9.88 -0.78 -4.13
C PHE A 93 8.41 -0.95 -3.70
N ALA A 94 7.52 -1.25 -4.64
CA ALA A 94 6.11 -1.47 -4.36
C ALA A 94 5.87 -2.57 -3.32
N ILE A 95 6.71 -3.62 -3.32
CA ILE A 95 6.59 -4.80 -2.45
C ILE A 95 7.74 -4.95 -1.46
N SER A 96 8.91 -4.34 -1.74
CA SER A 96 10.12 -4.46 -0.89
C SER A 96 10.47 -3.16 -0.16
N GLY A 97 9.84 -2.04 -0.48
CA GLY A 97 10.07 -0.75 0.14
C GLY A 97 9.24 -0.54 1.39
N ALA A 98 9.38 -1.39 2.42
CA ALA A 98 8.65 -1.21 3.66
C ALA A 98 9.17 -0.01 4.45
N GLY A 99 8.28 0.89 4.81
CA GLY A 99 8.58 2.11 5.56
C GLY A 99 7.42 2.52 6.48
N GLU A 100 7.67 3.57 7.26
CA GLU A 100 6.62 4.21 8.05
C GLU A 100 5.68 4.98 7.11
N PRO A 101 4.39 4.63 7.05
CA PRO A 101 3.47 5.20 6.07
C PRO A 101 3.09 6.66 6.34
N GLY A 102 3.29 7.14 7.55
CA GLY A 102 2.85 8.47 7.96
C GLY A 102 1.33 8.62 7.85
N SER A 103 0.87 9.83 7.51
CA SER A 103 -0.55 10.21 7.58
C SER A 103 -1.50 9.38 6.71
N VAL A 104 -1.02 8.64 5.72
CA VAL A 104 -1.90 7.77 4.92
C VAL A 104 -2.53 6.64 5.73
N ILE A 105 -1.97 6.28 6.89
CA ILE A 105 -2.56 5.28 7.80
C ILE A 105 -3.76 5.83 8.59
N LYS A 106 -3.96 7.13 8.64
CA LYS A 106 -5.04 7.76 9.43
C LYS A 106 -6.43 7.27 9.02
N ALA A 107 -6.60 6.82 7.80
CA ALA A 107 -7.85 6.16 7.38
C ALA A 107 -8.12 4.90 8.19
N ALA A 108 -7.12 4.04 8.42
CA ALA A 108 -7.25 2.85 9.27
C ALA A 108 -7.48 3.22 10.75
N THR A 109 -6.83 4.28 11.21
CA THR A 109 -7.04 4.83 12.56
C THR A 109 -8.48 5.31 12.74
N MET A 110 -9.01 6.04 11.76
CA MET A 110 -10.38 6.53 11.79
C MET A 110 -11.39 5.39 11.73
N ILE A 111 -11.16 4.37 10.88
CA ILE A 111 -12.00 3.16 10.88
C ILE A 111 -12.02 2.52 12.27
N ALA A 112 -10.89 2.40 12.95
CA ALA A 112 -10.85 1.83 14.30
C ALA A 112 -11.70 2.63 15.30
N LEU A 113 -11.58 3.94 15.31
CA LEU A 113 -12.34 4.82 16.21
C LEU A 113 -13.85 4.77 15.95
N LEU A 114 -14.27 4.80 14.69
CA LEU A 114 -15.69 4.77 14.30
C LEU A 114 -16.30 3.38 14.53
N GLU A 115 -15.62 2.32 14.13
CA GLU A 115 -16.11 0.94 14.25
C GLU A 115 -16.24 0.50 15.70
N ASP A 116 -15.39 1.01 16.58
CA ASP A 116 -15.46 0.76 18.01
C ASP A 116 -16.43 1.70 18.74
N GLY A 117 -17.11 2.61 18.02
CA GLY A 117 -18.05 3.58 18.58
C GLY A 117 -17.40 4.59 19.52
N CYS A 118 -16.09 4.84 19.37
CA CYS A 118 -15.36 5.79 20.20
C CYS A 118 -15.78 7.23 19.88
N VAL A 119 -16.06 7.51 18.61
CA VAL A 119 -16.46 8.82 18.10
C VAL A 119 -17.45 8.69 16.97
N THR A 120 -18.11 9.81 16.64
CA THR A 120 -18.89 10.00 15.40
C THR A 120 -18.26 11.08 14.54
N PRO A 121 -18.55 11.13 13.23
CA PRO A 121 -18.03 12.18 12.33
C PRO A 121 -18.32 13.62 12.79
N TYR A 122 -19.42 13.79 13.50
CA TYR A 122 -19.96 15.11 13.91
C TYR A 122 -19.57 15.53 15.32
N ASP A 123 -18.94 14.65 16.09
CA ASP A 123 -18.44 14.99 17.43
C ASP A 123 -17.44 16.13 17.33
N THR A 124 -17.60 17.11 18.23
CA THR A 124 -16.72 18.27 18.26
C THR A 124 -15.66 18.10 19.32
N ILE A 125 -14.42 18.25 18.92
CA ILE A 125 -13.23 18.06 19.77
C ILE A 125 -12.48 19.38 19.83
N ASP A 126 -12.05 19.76 21.02
CA ASP A 126 -11.14 20.88 21.19
C ASP A 126 -9.70 20.39 21.18
N LEU A 127 -8.99 20.70 20.11
CA LEU A 127 -7.58 20.35 19.91
C LEU A 127 -6.63 21.45 20.41
N GLY A 128 -7.17 22.57 20.89
CA GLY A 128 -6.40 23.76 21.24
C GLY A 128 -5.78 24.45 20.01
N THR A 129 -5.21 25.62 20.23
CA THR A 129 -4.64 26.47 19.16
C THR A 129 -3.13 26.32 19.02
N SER A 130 -2.47 25.56 19.91
CA SER A 130 -1.01 25.44 19.90
C SER A 130 -0.47 24.50 18.81
N GLY A 131 -1.31 23.63 18.23
CA GLY A 131 -0.88 22.58 17.31
C GLY A 131 0.10 21.58 17.91
N ARG A 132 0.17 21.47 19.24
CA ARG A 132 1.11 20.60 19.97
C ARG A 132 0.36 19.76 20.99
N TYR A 133 0.54 18.43 20.90
CA TYR A 133 -0.08 17.46 21.81
C TYR A 133 0.98 16.75 22.62
N LYS A 134 0.88 16.82 23.95
CA LYS A 134 1.83 16.19 24.85
C LYS A 134 1.38 14.77 25.18
N PHE A 135 2.28 13.80 24.97
CA PHE A 135 2.14 12.43 25.42
C PHE A 135 3.38 12.06 26.22
N TYR A 136 3.21 11.85 27.53
CA TYR A 136 4.32 11.65 28.46
C TYR A 136 5.35 12.79 28.40
N ASP A 137 6.59 12.49 28.00
CA ASP A 137 7.71 13.43 27.87
C ASP A 137 7.89 13.98 26.43
N ARG A 138 7.05 13.54 25.47
CA ARG A 138 7.15 13.89 24.07
C ARG A 138 6.00 14.76 23.60
N TYR A 139 6.27 15.54 22.58
CA TYR A 139 5.27 16.33 21.86
C TYR A 139 5.10 15.82 20.45
N LEU A 140 3.85 15.70 20.05
CA LEU A 140 3.45 15.50 18.66
C LEU A 140 2.98 16.86 18.15
N THR A 141 3.52 17.32 17.02
CA THR A 141 3.27 18.65 16.50
C THR A 141 2.53 18.56 15.16
N GLU A 142 1.59 19.47 14.94
CA GLU A 142 0.94 19.64 13.64
C GLU A 142 1.94 20.20 12.61
N SER A 143 1.64 19.95 11.33
CA SER A 143 2.33 20.60 10.21
C SER A 143 1.78 22.02 9.90
N HIS A 144 0.75 22.42 10.59
CA HIS A 144 0.05 23.70 10.48
C HIS A 144 -0.30 24.23 11.87
N ASP A 145 -0.88 25.41 11.95
CA ASP A 145 -1.39 25.97 13.22
C ASP A 145 -2.48 25.06 13.82
N GLY A 146 -2.64 25.14 15.14
CA GLY A 146 -3.63 24.37 15.86
C GLY A 146 -5.04 24.70 15.39
N LEU A 147 -5.87 23.65 15.22
CA LEU A 147 -7.20 23.77 14.62
C LEU A 147 -8.27 24.32 15.61
N GLY A 148 -7.97 24.40 16.91
CA GLY A 148 -8.95 24.77 17.92
C GLY A 148 -10.08 23.74 18.01
N LYS A 149 -11.32 24.22 17.98
CA LYS A 149 -12.50 23.38 18.09
C LYS A 149 -12.98 22.93 16.70
N VAL A 150 -12.92 21.63 16.42
CA VAL A 150 -13.22 21.03 15.12
C VAL A 150 -14.03 19.76 15.25
N THR A 151 -14.70 19.33 14.18
CA THR A 151 -15.35 18.03 14.12
C THR A 151 -14.36 16.92 13.84
N VAL A 152 -14.70 15.67 14.20
CA VAL A 152 -13.90 14.48 13.87
C VAL A 152 -13.69 14.36 12.35
N LYS A 153 -14.71 14.68 11.54
CA LYS A 153 -14.58 14.77 10.08
C LYS A 153 -13.49 15.76 9.67
N GLN A 154 -13.47 16.95 10.23
CA GLN A 154 -12.45 17.97 9.93
C GLN A 154 -11.03 17.54 10.37
N ILE A 155 -10.89 16.76 11.45
CA ILE A 155 -9.61 16.18 11.85
C ILE A 155 -9.05 15.31 10.71
N MET A 156 -9.90 14.50 10.07
CA MET A 156 -9.48 13.66 8.94
C MET A 156 -9.20 14.51 7.68
N GLU A 157 -10.09 15.43 7.32
CA GLU A 157 -9.95 16.32 6.15
C GLU A 157 -8.66 17.14 6.18
N LYS A 158 -8.29 17.65 7.35
CA LYS A 158 -7.07 18.45 7.55
C LYS A 158 -5.83 17.59 7.85
N SER A 159 -5.99 16.27 7.87
CA SER A 159 -4.91 15.34 8.23
C SER A 159 -4.25 15.70 9.57
N SER A 160 -5.06 16.16 10.54
CA SER A 160 -4.57 16.61 11.83
C SER A 160 -3.95 15.47 12.65
N ASN A 161 -2.83 15.75 13.28
CA ASN A 161 -2.20 14.86 14.25
C ASN A 161 -3.00 14.79 15.57
N GLY A 162 -4.00 15.66 15.74
CA GLY A 162 -4.98 15.59 16.83
C GLY A 162 -5.75 14.27 16.90
N ILE A 163 -5.78 13.48 15.80
CA ILE A 163 -6.33 12.12 15.82
C ILE A 163 -5.63 11.24 16.87
N ALA A 164 -4.34 11.48 17.15
CA ALA A 164 -3.59 10.74 18.15
C ALA A 164 -4.13 10.97 19.57
N LYS A 165 -4.68 12.15 19.85
CA LYS A 165 -5.36 12.45 21.12
C LYS A 165 -6.61 11.60 21.26
N LEU A 166 -7.42 11.48 20.20
CA LEU A 166 -8.62 10.62 20.21
C LEU A 166 -8.24 9.17 20.48
N VAL A 167 -7.24 8.65 19.77
CA VAL A 167 -6.75 7.27 19.97
C VAL A 167 -6.25 7.06 21.40
N TYR A 168 -5.45 8.00 21.91
CA TYR A 168 -4.92 7.90 23.26
C TYR A 168 -6.04 7.91 24.32
N ASP A 169 -6.98 8.84 24.21
CA ASP A 169 -8.08 8.99 25.18
C ASP A 169 -8.97 7.73 25.23
N HIS A 170 -9.18 7.04 24.10
CA HIS A 170 -10.07 5.87 24.02
C HIS A 170 -9.37 4.51 24.20
N TYR A 171 -8.07 4.41 23.91
CA TYR A 171 -7.37 3.11 23.89
C TYR A 171 -6.18 3.00 24.86
N LYS A 172 -5.80 4.05 25.59
CA LYS A 172 -4.61 4.03 26.49
C LYS A 172 -4.61 2.90 27.51
N ASP A 173 -5.81 2.53 28.01
CA ASP A 173 -5.97 1.46 29.01
C ASP A 173 -6.05 0.06 28.38
N ARG A 174 -6.30 -0.03 27.09
CA ARG A 174 -6.40 -1.28 26.32
C ARG A 174 -5.88 -1.08 24.89
N PRO A 175 -4.58 -0.78 24.71
CA PRO A 175 -4.00 -0.48 23.41
C PRO A 175 -4.05 -1.67 22.42
N GLU A 176 -4.09 -2.91 22.93
CA GLU A 176 -4.25 -4.09 22.11
C GLU A 176 -5.58 -4.09 21.34
N LYS A 177 -6.63 -3.43 21.83
CA LYS A 177 -7.89 -3.31 21.12
C LYS A 177 -7.73 -2.53 19.81
N PHE A 178 -6.96 -1.43 19.85
CA PHE A 178 -6.63 -0.65 18.66
C PHE A 178 -5.81 -1.45 17.64
N VAL A 179 -4.74 -2.11 18.08
CA VAL A 179 -3.87 -2.88 17.20
C VAL A 179 -4.61 -4.07 16.60
N ASN A 180 -5.43 -4.77 17.40
CA ASN A 180 -6.26 -5.87 16.93
C ASN A 180 -7.28 -5.43 15.87
N ARG A 181 -7.77 -4.17 15.93
CA ARG A 181 -8.63 -3.62 14.89
C ARG A 181 -7.89 -3.49 13.56
N TRP A 182 -6.63 -3.07 13.59
CA TRP A 182 -5.77 -3.04 12.41
C TRP A 182 -5.47 -4.44 11.86
N TYR A 183 -5.26 -5.43 12.74
CA TYR A 183 -5.08 -6.83 12.34
C TYR A 183 -6.34 -7.37 11.66
N ALA A 184 -7.53 -7.04 12.18
CA ALA A 184 -8.80 -7.42 11.55
C ALA A 184 -8.96 -6.82 10.13
N MET A 185 -8.38 -5.65 9.87
CA MET A 185 -8.31 -5.06 8.52
C MET A 185 -7.25 -5.72 7.63
N GLY A 186 -6.40 -6.62 8.17
CA GLY A 186 -5.34 -7.33 7.47
C GLY A 186 -4.08 -6.53 7.19
N LEU A 187 -3.85 -5.45 7.95
CA LEU A 187 -2.65 -4.62 7.81
C LEU A 187 -1.38 -5.33 8.30
N ASP A 188 -1.53 -6.39 9.08
CA ASP A 188 -0.45 -7.24 9.62
C ASP A 188 0.00 -8.36 8.66
N LYS A 189 -0.53 -8.40 7.44
CA LYS A 189 -0.32 -9.51 6.50
C LYS A 189 0.22 -9.04 5.17
N LYS A 190 1.00 -9.91 4.52
CA LYS A 190 1.32 -9.74 3.09
C LYS A 190 0.07 -9.65 2.25
N THR A 191 0.17 -8.98 1.12
CA THR A 191 -0.92 -8.92 0.15
C THR A 191 -1.13 -10.25 -0.57
N GLY A 192 -0.07 -11.07 -0.65
CA GLY A 192 -0.07 -12.36 -1.34
C GLY A 192 0.04 -12.22 -2.87
N ILE A 193 0.60 -11.12 -3.36
CA ILE A 193 0.95 -11.00 -4.78
C ILE A 193 1.91 -12.12 -5.19
N CYS A 194 1.78 -12.64 -6.42
CA CYS A 194 2.59 -13.76 -6.92
C CYS A 194 4.08 -13.43 -7.17
N LEU A 195 4.52 -12.20 -6.87
CA LEU A 195 5.92 -11.79 -7.04
C LEU A 195 6.76 -12.19 -5.82
N PRO A 196 7.98 -12.69 -6.02
CA PRO A 196 8.92 -12.93 -4.93
C PRO A 196 9.42 -11.61 -4.32
N GLY A 197 9.76 -11.64 -3.03
CA GLY A 197 10.38 -10.49 -2.34
C GLY A 197 9.40 -9.56 -1.66
N GLU A 198 8.11 -9.90 -1.56
CA GLU A 198 7.18 -9.15 -0.72
C GLU A 198 7.60 -9.26 0.75
N ILE A 199 7.82 -8.10 1.38
CA ILE A 199 8.23 -8.00 2.78
C ILE A 199 7.02 -8.14 3.70
N GLU A 200 7.20 -8.85 4.84
CA GLU A 200 6.22 -8.88 5.93
C GLU A 200 6.01 -7.48 6.51
N PRO A 201 4.76 -7.03 6.69
CA PRO A 201 4.51 -5.81 7.43
C PRO A 201 4.92 -5.98 8.90
N TYR A 202 5.35 -4.89 9.50
CA TYR A 202 5.58 -4.83 10.93
C TYR A 202 4.63 -3.83 11.56
N ILE A 203 3.82 -4.27 12.50
CA ILE A 203 2.96 -3.42 13.33
C ILE A 203 3.30 -3.73 14.78
N LYS A 204 3.82 -2.73 15.48
CA LYS A 204 4.21 -2.87 16.89
C LYS A 204 3.01 -3.28 17.74
N TYR A 205 3.21 -4.25 18.64
CA TYR A 205 2.16 -4.76 19.51
C TYR A 205 2.43 -4.42 20.98
N PRO A 206 1.41 -4.20 21.83
CA PRO A 206 1.58 -3.84 23.25
C PRO A 206 2.44 -4.79 24.10
N LYS A 207 2.60 -6.06 23.66
CA LYS A 207 3.47 -7.04 24.32
C LYS A 207 4.94 -6.96 23.88
N ASP A 208 5.26 -6.17 22.87
CA ASP A 208 6.62 -6.01 22.38
C ASP A 208 7.47 -5.29 23.42
N LYS A 209 8.70 -5.74 23.65
CA LYS A 209 9.61 -5.11 24.61
C LYS A 209 9.89 -3.62 24.31
N SER A 210 9.74 -3.23 23.04
CA SER A 210 9.90 -1.86 22.57
C SER A 210 8.65 -0.98 22.74
N TRP A 211 7.52 -1.55 23.18
CA TRP A 211 6.31 -0.75 23.44
C TRP A 211 6.55 0.25 24.55
N SER A 212 6.12 1.47 24.34
CA SER A 212 6.26 2.56 25.30
C SER A 212 4.97 3.39 25.38
N GLY A 213 4.91 4.32 26.31
CA GLY A 213 3.75 5.19 26.48
C GLY A 213 3.43 6.07 25.26
N ILE A 214 4.41 6.32 24.38
CA ILE A 214 4.19 7.07 23.14
C ILE A 214 3.83 6.18 21.95
N SER A 215 3.97 4.85 22.05
CA SER A 215 3.76 3.95 20.90
C SER A 215 2.36 4.08 20.30
N LEU A 216 1.32 4.06 21.12
CA LEU A 216 -0.06 4.16 20.67
C LEU A 216 -0.34 5.47 19.89
N PRO A 217 -0.05 6.69 20.42
CA PRO A 217 -0.25 7.93 19.66
C PRO A 217 0.63 8.03 18.40
N TRP A 218 1.87 7.54 18.42
CA TRP A 218 2.75 7.57 17.24
C TRP A 218 2.25 6.61 16.14
N MET A 219 1.84 5.40 16.51
CA MET A 219 1.25 4.45 15.55
C MET A 219 0.03 5.03 14.86
N SER A 220 -0.85 5.71 15.60
CA SER A 220 -2.09 6.26 15.06
C SER A 220 -1.90 7.26 13.92
N ILE A 221 -0.70 7.81 13.76
CA ILE A 221 -0.33 8.75 12.69
C ILE A 221 0.74 8.19 11.75
N GLY A 222 1.05 6.89 11.87
CA GLY A 222 1.86 6.14 10.91
C GLY A 222 3.34 5.99 11.22
N TYR A 223 3.73 6.10 12.50
CA TYR A 223 5.07 5.77 12.97
C TYR A 223 5.07 4.47 13.77
N GLU A 224 6.25 3.93 14.06
CA GLU A 224 6.45 2.67 14.79
C GLU A 224 5.79 1.44 14.12
N LEU A 225 5.57 1.50 12.81
CA LEU A 225 5.12 0.40 11.95
C LEU A 225 5.84 0.48 10.61
N LYS A 226 5.89 -0.63 9.89
CA LYS A 226 6.46 -0.67 8.52
C LYS A 226 5.54 -1.46 7.62
N VAL A 227 5.13 -0.84 6.53
CA VAL A 227 4.28 -1.42 5.49
C VAL A 227 4.81 -1.04 4.12
N THR A 228 4.49 -1.84 3.12
CA THR A 228 4.88 -1.55 1.73
C THR A 228 3.82 -0.67 1.05
N PRO A 229 4.19 0.05 -0.03
CA PRO A 229 3.23 0.79 -0.84
C PRO A 229 2.07 -0.08 -1.35
N LEU A 230 2.33 -1.32 -1.75
CA LEU A 230 1.27 -2.23 -2.20
C LEU A 230 0.30 -2.62 -1.07
N GLN A 231 0.80 -2.81 0.16
CA GLN A 231 -0.07 -3.08 1.32
C GLN A 231 -0.99 -1.91 1.61
N ILE A 232 -0.49 -0.67 1.55
CA ILE A 232 -1.30 0.53 1.68
C ILE A 232 -2.33 0.63 0.55
N LEU A 233 -1.92 0.40 -0.71
CA LEU A 233 -2.85 0.41 -1.84
C LEU A 233 -3.94 -0.64 -1.69
N ALA A 234 -3.61 -1.86 -1.28
CA ALA A 234 -4.59 -2.94 -1.05
C ALA A 234 -5.61 -2.58 0.05
N PHE A 235 -5.17 -1.88 1.10
CA PHE A 235 -6.08 -1.36 2.13
C PHE A 235 -7.03 -0.29 1.57
N TYR A 236 -6.53 0.69 0.82
CA TYR A 236 -7.38 1.71 0.19
C TYR A 236 -8.29 1.12 -0.89
N ASN A 237 -7.81 0.12 -1.62
CA ASN A 237 -8.63 -0.65 -2.56
C ASN A 237 -9.82 -1.31 -1.85
N ALA A 238 -9.62 -1.87 -0.65
CA ALA A 238 -10.72 -2.42 0.12
C ALA A 238 -11.75 -1.36 0.52
N ILE A 239 -11.34 -0.14 0.91
CA ILE A 239 -12.26 0.97 1.16
C ILE A 239 -13.10 1.26 -0.10
N ALA A 240 -12.46 1.36 -1.28
CA ALA A 240 -13.12 1.61 -2.56
C ALA A 240 -14.04 0.44 -2.96
N ASN A 241 -13.66 -0.79 -2.65
CA ASN A 241 -14.37 -2.03 -2.97
C ASN A 241 -15.35 -2.46 -1.87
N ASP A 242 -16.11 -1.53 -1.32
CA ASP A 242 -17.16 -1.78 -0.33
C ASP A 242 -16.70 -2.58 0.90
N GLY A 243 -15.46 -2.38 1.30
CA GLY A 243 -14.84 -3.03 2.45
C GLY A 243 -14.22 -4.40 2.15
N GLN A 244 -14.38 -4.92 0.94
CA GLN A 244 -13.87 -6.23 0.56
C GLN A 244 -12.44 -6.13 0.04
N ARG A 245 -11.52 -6.87 0.65
CA ARG A 245 -10.12 -6.94 0.20
C ARG A 245 -9.98 -7.87 -0.99
N MET A 246 -9.21 -7.44 -1.99
CA MET A 246 -8.82 -8.26 -3.13
C MET A 246 -7.34 -8.62 -3.04
N ARG A 247 -6.98 -9.83 -3.42
CA ARG A 247 -5.57 -10.19 -3.63
C ARG A 247 -5.04 -9.46 -4.86
N PRO A 248 -3.93 -8.71 -4.77
CA PRO A 248 -3.31 -8.10 -5.95
C PRO A 248 -2.96 -9.18 -6.96
N ARG A 249 -3.54 -9.10 -8.16
CA ARG A 249 -3.37 -10.06 -9.22
C ARG A 249 -2.50 -9.46 -10.33
N LEU A 250 -1.45 -10.19 -10.73
CA LEU A 250 -0.55 -9.78 -11.81
C LEU A 250 -0.60 -10.75 -12.99
N VAL A 251 -0.93 -12.02 -12.77
CA VAL A 251 -1.03 -13.05 -13.79
C VAL A 251 -2.49 -13.42 -13.99
N LYS A 252 -2.94 -13.41 -15.25
CA LYS A 252 -4.28 -13.88 -15.67
C LYS A 252 -4.27 -15.33 -16.07
N GLU A 253 -3.30 -15.68 -16.93
CA GLU A 253 -3.25 -17.00 -17.56
C GLU A 253 -1.81 -17.43 -17.79
N ILE A 254 -1.62 -18.74 -17.80
CA ILE A 254 -0.44 -19.39 -18.35
C ILE A 254 -0.89 -20.12 -19.61
N ARG A 255 -0.16 -19.92 -20.72
CA ARG A 255 -0.46 -20.54 -22.02
C ARG A 255 0.71 -21.37 -22.52
N ASN A 256 0.37 -22.45 -23.21
CA ASN A 256 1.33 -23.28 -23.94
C ASN A 256 0.91 -23.31 -25.41
N ARG A 257 1.74 -22.75 -26.30
CA ARG A 257 1.48 -22.68 -27.74
C ARG A 257 0.11 -22.06 -28.08
N GLY A 258 -0.29 -21.03 -27.29
CA GLY A 258 -1.56 -20.33 -27.47
C GLY A 258 -2.76 -20.94 -26.72
N GLU A 259 -2.69 -22.17 -26.24
CA GLU A 259 -3.73 -22.80 -25.43
C GLU A 259 -3.57 -22.46 -23.96
N VAL A 260 -4.68 -22.16 -23.29
CA VAL A 260 -4.69 -21.85 -21.86
C VAL A 260 -4.46 -23.13 -21.06
N VAL A 261 -3.38 -23.16 -20.28
CA VAL A 261 -3.00 -24.25 -19.38
C VAL A 261 -3.53 -24.02 -17.97
N GLU A 262 -3.50 -22.75 -17.53
CA GLU A 262 -3.95 -22.35 -16.21
C GLU A 262 -4.53 -20.94 -16.25
N SER A 263 -5.61 -20.70 -15.51
CA SER A 263 -6.26 -19.40 -15.35
C SER A 263 -6.34 -19.01 -13.88
N PHE A 264 -6.14 -17.72 -13.59
CA PHE A 264 -6.20 -17.16 -12.25
C PHE A 264 -7.34 -16.14 -12.19
N GLU A 265 -8.36 -16.44 -11.42
CA GLU A 265 -9.50 -15.55 -11.23
C GLU A 265 -9.23 -14.51 -10.11
N PRO A 266 -9.96 -13.37 -10.10
CA PRO A 266 -9.94 -12.44 -8.97
C PRO A 266 -10.28 -13.14 -7.66
N GLU A 267 -9.49 -12.89 -6.61
CA GLU A 267 -9.64 -13.55 -5.32
C GLU A 267 -9.93 -12.54 -4.21
N GLU A 268 -11.06 -12.73 -3.52
CA GLU A 268 -11.36 -12.02 -2.29
C GLU A 268 -10.56 -12.61 -1.12
N VAL A 269 -9.98 -11.75 -0.27
CA VAL A 269 -9.13 -12.17 0.85
C VAL A 269 -9.74 -11.74 2.17
N GLY A 270 -10.07 -12.72 3.02
CA GLY A 270 -10.62 -12.47 4.33
C GLY A 270 -12.00 -11.83 4.30
N GLY A 271 -12.42 -11.28 5.44
CA GLY A 271 -13.69 -10.57 5.57
C GLY A 271 -13.58 -9.08 5.23
N ARG A 272 -14.71 -8.39 5.37
CA ARG A 272 -14.75 -6.92 5.23
C ARG A 272 -13.91 -6.25 6.31
N ILE A 273 -13.28 -5.14 5.95
CA ILE A 273 -12.40 -4.38 6.86
C ILE A 273 -13.17 -3.66 7.98
N CYS A 274 -14.46 -3.36 7.77
CA CYS A 274 -15.34 -2.73 8.75
C CYS A 274 -16.82 -2.91 8.35
N SER A 275 -17.74 -2.44 9.19
CA SER A 275 -19.17 -2.38 8.91
C SER A 275 -19.48 -1.40 7.76
N ARG A 276 -20.64 -1.58 7.11
CA ARG A 276 -21.08 -0.69 6.01
C ARG A 276 -21.28 0.75 6.49
N LYS A 277 -21.73 0.93 7.72
CA LYS A 277 -21.88 2.25 8.32
C LYS A 277 -20.55 2.98 8.39
N THR A 278 -19.57 2.38 9.06
CA THR A 278 -18.20 2.94 9.20
C THR A 278 -17.58 3.19 7.83
N LEU A 279 -17.74 2.28 6.88
CA LEU A 279 -17.22 2.44 5.55
C LEU A 279 -17.75 3.68 4.83
N ASN A 280 -19.07 3.91 4.90
CA ASN A 280 -19.70 5.09 4.27
C ASN A 280 -19.23 6.38 4.94
N GLU A 281 -19.10 6.42 6.26
CA GLU A 281 -18.58 7.56 7.01
C GLU A 281 -17.12 7.86 6.60
N VAL A 282 -16.28 6.85 6.45
CA VAL A 282 -14.87 7.03 6.03
C VAL A 282 -14.77 7.45 4.56
N LYS A 283 -15.59 6.90 3.67
CA LYS A 283 -15.64 7.36 2.26
C LYS A 283 -15.98 8.85 2.17
N ASP A 284 -17.01 9.30 2.90
CA ASP A 284 -17.39 10.73 2.98
C ASP A 284 -16.26 11.60 3.54
N MET A 285 -15.52 11.13 4.54
CA MET A 285 -14.35 11.84 5.06
C MET A 285 -13.21 11.93 4.04
N LEU A 286 -12.94 10.83 3.30
CA LEU A 286 -11.89 10.81 2.27
C LEU A 286 -12.24 11.69 1.08
N GLU A 287 -13.49 11.76 0.69
CA GLU A 287 -13.99 12.74 -0.28
C GLU A 287 -13.73 14.18 0.20
N GLY A 288 -14.06 14.46 1.48
CA GLY A 288 -13.76 15.74 2.12
C GLY A 288 -12.27 16.10 2.17
N VAL A 289 -11.35 15.12 2.22
CA VAL A 289 -9.89 15.36 2.10
C VAL A 289 -9.54 15.97 0.74
N VAL A 290 -10.23 15.55 -0.33
CA VAL A 290 -10.02 16.05 -1.69
C VAL A 290 -10.75 17.37 -1.91
N GLU A 291 -11.97 17.52 -1.39
CA GLU A 291 -12.77 18.74 -1.60
C GLU A 291 -12.33 19.91 -0.73
N ASN A 292 -12.09 19.65 0.56
CA ASN A 292 -11.91 20.68 1.58
C ASN A 292 -10.54 20.59 2.28
N GLY A 293 -9.78 19.52 2.04
CA GLY A 293 -8.62 19.15 2.81
C GLY A 293 -7.28 19.30 2.10
N THR A 294 -6.33 18.44 2.49
CA THR A 294 -4.93 18.51 2.06
C THR A 294 -4.69 18.00 0.64
N ALA A 295 -5.66 17.29 0.04
CA ALA A 295 -5.56 16.73 -1.31
C ALA A 295 -6.38 17.50 -2.36
N ARG A 296 -6.67 18.77 -2.16
CA ARG A 296 -7.46 19.62 -3.09
C ARG A 296 -6.90 19.65 -4.52
N ASN A 297 -5.59 19.51 -4.66
CA ASN A 297 -4.93 19.46 -5.97
C ASN A 297 -5.28 18.20 -6.79
N LEU A 298 -5.88 17.18 -6.17
CA LEU A 298 -6.36 15.97 -6.83
C LEU A 298 -7.83 16.05 -7.22
N SER A 299 -8.54 17.13 -6.86
CA SER A 299 -9.95 17.31 -7.19
C SER A 299 -10.13 17.44 -8.71
N LEU A 300 -10.97 16.58 -9.28
CA LEU A 300 -11.31 16.59 -10.70
C LEU A 300 -12.00 17.90 -11.15
N ILE A 301 -12.68 18.60 -10.25
CA ILE A 301 -13.31 19.90 -10.54
C ILE A 301 -12.30 21.04 -10.71
N HIS A 302 -11.04 20.81 -10.31
CA HIS A 302 -9.94 21.75 -10.48
C HIS A 302 -8.98 21.35 -11.62
N ILE A 303 -9.21 20.23 -12.29
CA ILE A 303 -8.55 19.89 -13.55
C ILE A 303 -9.24 20.71 -14.62
N SER A 304 -8.72 21.92 -14.89
CA SER A 304 -9.14 22.74 -16.01
C SER A 304 -9.04 21.91 -17.29
N GLU A 305 -10.13 21.83 -18.00
CA GLU A 305 -10.40 21.35 -19.36
C GLU A 305 -9.36 20.43 -20.03
N PRO A 306 -9.82 19.31 -20.63
CA PRO A 306 -8.96 18.53 -21.51
C PRO A 306 -8.50 19.47 -22.63
N THR A 307 -7.20 19.69 -22.72
CA THR A 307 -6.58 20.29 -23.89
C THR A 307 -7.08 19.50 -25.10
N ARG A 308 -7.95 20.10 -25.90
CA ARG A 308 -8.31 19.56 -27.19
C ARG A 308 -7.01 19.44 -27.99
N LEU A 309 -6.62 18.21 -28.25
CA LEU A 309 -5.66 17.88 -29.32
C LEU A 309 -6.35 18.01 -30.67
#